data_935e839444a8b084d2b2fc3af2cc1c0f
#
_entry.id   935e839444a8b084d2b2fc3af2cc1c0f
#
_cell.length_a   1.000
_cell.length_b   1.000
_cell.length_c   1.000
_cell.angle_alpha   90.00
_cell.angle_beta   90.00
_cell.angle_gamma   90.00
#
_symmetry.space_group_name_H-M   'P 1'
#
loop_
_entity.id
_entity.type
_entity.pdbx_description
1 polymer ?
#
loop_
_entity_poly.entity_id
_entity_poly.type
_entity_poly.pdbx_seq_one_letter_code
_entity_poly.pdbx_strand_id
1 'polypeptide(L)'
;MIPFDLTAIKRPFFPEFQIPEFVCFSFDEAGRGTLAGPVAIGCVSFSRKTLERIKAGEILKGLRDSKKIPEPKRLPLRQEILELATYWHVSFVSAKFIDKFNINQAIFYGINRALPKHLTKFRPSGLQYFLGTNTSKHPIGKKTKSKETSNGEDWQKPITHQGERKPFLFLDGNYKLKIQTPIGGYLSIPKGDDLVPSISAASILAKTYRDEYMERMDGKYPGYGFAKHKGYGTEEHREALRKLGISPIHRLSFCDFLRREGSEPSLFSN
;
A
#
# COMPACT_ATOMS: atom_id res chain seq x y z
N MET A 1 15.44 -18.87 -10.27
CA MET A 1 15.59 -18.00 -9.06
C MET A 1 16.57 -16.91 -9.46
N ILE A 2 16.17 -15.64 -9.40
CA ILE A 2 17.06 -14.51 -9.74
C ILE A 2 17.92 -14.29 -8.50
N PRO A 3 19.26 -14.43 -8.57
CA PRO A 3 20.14 -14.29 -7.42
C PRO A 3 20.36 -12.81 -7.12
N PHE A 4 19.52 -12.23 -6.27
CA PHE A 4 19.82 -10.92 -5.70
C PHE A 4 20.61 -11.10 -4.40
N ASP A 5 21.88 -10.71 -4.39
CA ASP A 5 22.62 -10.55 -3.14
C ASP A 5 22.20 -9.26 -2.44
N LEU A 6 21.38 -9.41 -1.39
CA LEU A 6 20.88 -8.29 -0.62
C LEU A 6 21.88 -7.77 0.42
N THR A 7 23.02 -8.45 0.61
CA THR A 7 23.98 -8.12 1.69
C THR A 7 24.94 -6.97 1.33
N ALA A 8 25.17 -6.75 0.02
CA ALA A 8 26.10 -5.76 -0.52
C ALA A 8 25.44 -4.59 -1.26
N ILE A 9 24.15 -4.35 -1.01
CA ILE A 9 23.38 -3.34 -1.73
C ILE A 9 23.84 -1.92 -1.38
N LYS A 10 24.34 -1.19 -2.40
CA LYS A 10 24.56 0.25 -2.31
C LYS A 10 23.25 1.01 -2.61
N ARG A 11 22.97 2.06 -1.82
CA ARG A 11 21.81 2.94 -2.01
C ARG A 11 22.07 4.03 -3.06
N PRO A 12 21.12 4.37 -3.92
CA PRO A 12 19.86 3.66 -4.18
C PRO A 12 20.07 2.39 -5.03
N PHE A 13 19.21 1.38 -4.82
CA PHE A 13 19.21 0.13 -5.57
C PHE A 13 18.06 0.09 -6.57
N PHE A 14 18.33 -0.34 -7.80
CA PHE A 14 17.38 -0.41 -8.90
C PHE A 14 17.28 -1.84 -9.44
N PRO A 15 16.53 -2.73 -8.76
CA PRO A 15 16.43 -4.13 -9.17
C PRO A 15 15.74 -4.29 -10.54
N GLU A 16 14.93 -3.33 -10.96
CA GLU A 16 14.21 -3.33 -12.23
C GLU A 16 15.15 -3.43 -13.45
N PHE A 17 16.36 -2.88 -13.35
CA PHE A 17 17.35 -2.98 -14.43
C PHE A 17 17.95 -4.37 -14.62
N GLN A 18 17.81 -5.24 -13.61
CA GLN A 18 18.34 -6.61 -13.67
C GLN A 18 17.35 -7.61 -14.25
N ILE A 19 16.11 -7.19 -14.49
CA ILE A 19 15.02 -8.02 -14.99
C ILE A 19 14.22 -7.32 -16.10
N PRO A 20 14.88 -6.92 -17.21
CA PRO A 20 14.26 -6.08 -18.25
C PRO A 20 13.10 -6.77 -18.98
N GLU A 21 12.97 -8.08 -18.88
CA GLU A 21 11.90 -8.90 -19.47
C GLU A 21 10.58 -8.82 -18.67
N PHE A 22 10.59 -8.22 -17.47
CA PHE A 22 9.38 -8.10 -16.64
C PHE A 22 8.82 -6.68 -16.60
N VAL A 23 7.52 -6.57 -16.33
CA VAL A 23 6.89 -5.32 -15.90
C VAL A 23 6.90 -5.29 -14.38
N CYS A 24 7.61 -4.32 -13.80
CA CYS A 24 7.86 -4.27 -12.36
C CYS A 24 6.80 -3.43 -11.65
N PHE A 25 6.26 -3.96 -10.55
CA PHE A 25 5.34 -3.27 -9.64
C PHE A 25 5.93 -3.29 -8.24
N SER A 26 6.06 -2.14 -7.63
CA SER A 26 6.62 -1.96 -6.30
C SER A 26 5.53 -1.63 -5.29
N PHE A 27 5.61 -2.24 -4.10
CA PHE A 27 4.59 -2.16 -3.07
C PHE A 27 5.17 -1.82 -1.72
N ASP A 28 4.40 -1.03 -0.97
CA ASP A 28 4.58 -0.81 0.46
C ASP A 28 3.23 -0.57 1.13
N GLU A 29 3.15 -0.72 2.45
CA GLU A 29 1.94 -0.49 3.22
C GLU A 29 2.08 0.58 4.30
N ALA A 30 0.97 1.27 4.55
CA ALA A 30 0.82 2.21 5.67
C ALA A 30 -0.31 1.77 6.60
N GLY A 31 -0.09 1.91 7.91
CA GLY A 31 -1.08 1.60 8.91
C GLY A 31 -1.14 0.12 9.34
N ARG A 32 -0.04 -0.63 9.22
CA ARG A 32 0.02 -2.04 9.66
C ARG A 32 -0.29 -2.22 11.15
N GLY A 33 0.34 -1.44 12.03
CA GLY A 33 0.25 -1.57 13.50
C GLY A 33 -0.68 -0.56 14.17
N THR A 34 -1.67 -0.01 13.47
CA THR A 34 -2.59 0.99 14.06
C THR A 34 -3.80 0.34 14.70
N LEU A 35 -4.34 0.95 15.78
CA LEU A 35 -5.56 0.51 16.47
C LEU A 35 -6.82 0.81 15.65
N ALA A 36 -6.77 1.83 14.78
CA ALA A 36 -7.91 2.26 13.98
C ALA A 36 -7.53 2.53 12.51
N GLY A 37 -8.52 2.43 11.65
CA GLY A 37 -8.42 2.71 10.23
C GLY A 37 -7.94 1.51 9.39
N PRO A 38 -8.00 1.67 8.07
CA PRO A 38 -7.58 0.63 7.13
C PRO A 38 -6.06 0.47 7.11
N VAL A 39 -5.59 -0.66 6.58
CA VAL A 39 -4.26 -0.72 5.99
C VAL A 39 -4.36 -0.22 4.54
N ALA A 40 -3.45 0.67 4.16
CA ALA A 40 -3.34 1.18 2.79
C ALA A 40 -2.13 0.56 2.12
N ILE A 41 -2.32 0.00 0.92
CA ILE A 41 -1.27 -0.59 0.11
C ILE A 41 -1.03 0.28 -1.11
N GLY A 42 0.15 0.91 -1.19
CA GLY A 42 0.60 1.63 -2.36
C GLY A 42 1.21 0.67 -3.39
N CYS A 43 0.95 0.95 -4.66
CA CYS A 43 1.53 0.26 -5.80
C CYS A 43 2.03 1.29 -6.80
N VAL A 44 3.26 1.14 -7.28
CA VAL A 44 3.86 2.03 -8.29
C VAL A 44 4.62 1.20 -9.32
N SER A 45 4.52 1.62 -10.57
CA SER A 45 5.38 1.16 -11.66
C SER A 45 5.94 2.37 -12.41
N PHE A 46 7.22 2.34 -12.74
CA PHE A 46 7.89 3.36 -13.54
C PHE A 46 8.38 2.79 -14.86
N SER A 47 8.43 3.63 -15.90
CA SER A 47 9.11 3.28 -17.14
C SER A 47 10.63 3.18 -16.91
N ARG A 48 11.33 2.43 -17.76
CA ARG A 48 12.78 2.37 -17.73
C ARG A 48 13.43 3.76 -17.84
N LYS A 49 12.91 4.61 -18.72
CA LYS A 49 13.35 6.00 -18.89
C LYS A 49 13.18 6.82 -17.59
N THR A 50 12.05 6.66 -16.92
CA THR A 50 11.81 7.32 -15.62
C THR A 50 12.82 6.84 -14.58
N LEU A 51 13.05 5.53 -14.49
CA LEU A 51 14.03 4.96 -13.55
C LEU A 51 15.46 5.44 -13.82
N GLU A 52 15.86 5.59 -15.09
CA GLU A 52 17.16 6.16 -15.49
C GLU A 52 17.30 7.61 -15.01
N ARG A 53 16.26 8.43 -15.15
CA ARG A 53 16.26 9.82 -14.66
C ARG A 53 16.27 9.91 -13.13
N ILE A 54 15.56 9.00 -12.43
CA ILE A 54 15.65 8.90 -10.96
C ILE A 54 17.08 8.55 -10.56
N LYS A 55 17.70 7.57 -11.24
CA LYS A 55 19.07 7.15 -10.99
C LYS A 55 20.09 8.26 -11.22
N ALA A 56 19.87 9.09 -12.22
CA ALA A 56 20.67 10.29 -12.51
C ALA A 56 20.46 11.43 -11.51
N GLY A 57 19.45 11.32 -10.60
CA GLY A 57 19.12 12.37 -9.63
C GLY A 57 18.43 13.59 -10.25
N GLU A 58 17.85 13.45 -11.43
CA GLU A 58 17.15 14.54 -12.12
C GLU A 58 15.77 14.82 -11.53
N ILE A 59 15.04 13.75 -11.18
CA ILE A 59 13.65 13.78 -10.71
C ILE A 59 13.49 12.99 -9.43
N LEU A 60 12.36 13.19 -8.70
CA LEU A 60 12.00 12.50 -7.45
C LEU A 60 13.14 12.54 -6.41
N LYS A 61 13.79 13.69 -6.29
CA LYS A 61 14.92 13.86 -5.37
C LYS A 61 14.49 13.65 -3.92
N GLY A 62 15.22 12.82 -3.21
CA GLY A 62 14.97 12.56 -1.79
C GLY A 62 13.97 11.45 -1.51
N LEU A 63 13.63 10.60 -2.51
CA LEU A 63 12.91 9.35 -2.26
C LEU A 63 13.63 8.49 -1.23
N ARG A 64 12.91 8.13 -0.18
CA ARG A 64 13.34 7.24 0.91
C ARG A 64 12.12 6.84 1.74
N ASP A 65 12.31 6.04 2.79
CA ASP A 65 11.26 5.74 3.79
C ASP A 65 10.41 6.99 4.10
N SER A 66 9.11 6.88 3.85
CA SER A 66 8.17 8.00 3.97
C SER A 66 8.13 8.63 5.37
N LYS A 67 8.48 7.86 6.41
CA LYS A 67 8.56 8.34 7.80
C LYS A 67 9.76 9.27 8.02
N LYS A 68 10.82 9.11 7.22
CA LYS A 68 12.02 9.96 7.25
C LYS A 68 11.88 11.24 6.44
N ILE A 69 10.82 11.36 5.63
CA ILE A 69 10.53 12.55 4.83
C ILE A 69 9.63 13.45 5.66
N PRO A 70 10.01 14.73 5.89
CA PRO A 70 9.16 15.70 6.57
C PRO A 70 7.79 15.81 5.90
N GLU A 71 6.73 15.94 6.69
CA GLU A 71 5.35 15.96 6.20
C GLU A 71 5.12 16.99 5.06
N PRO A 72 5.61 18.24 5.14
CA PRO A 72 5.42 19.21 4.06
C PRO A 72 6.04 18.81 2.72
N LYS A 73 7.06 17.93 2.74
CA LYS A 73 7.74 17.43 1.53
C LYS A 73 7.07 16.21 0.91
N ARG A 74 6.18 15.52 1.64
CA ARG A 74 5.52 14.31 1.14
C ARG A 74 4.50 14.61 0.03
N LEU A 75 3.70 15.69 0.17
CA LEU A 75 2.68 16.03 -0.82
C LEU A 75 3.26 16.46 -2.17
N PRO A 76 4.29 17.32 -2.25
CA PRO A 76 4.98 17.60 -3.50
C PRO A 76 5.57 16.35 -4.17
N LEU A 77 6.24 15.47 -3.40
CA LEU A 77 6.76 14.20 -3.92
C LEU A 77 5.64 13.28 -4.40
N ARG A 78 4.52 13.21 -3.67
CA ARG A 78 3.34 12.46 -4.13
C ARG A 78 2.87 12.96 -5.49
N GLN A 79 2.74 14.28 -5.68
CA GLN A 79 2.30 14.85 -6.95
C GLN A 79 3.26 14.47 -8.09
N GLU A 80 4.55 14.60 -7.87
CA GLU A 80 5.56 14.21 -8.84
C GLU A 80 5.51 12.70 -9.17
N ILE A 81 5.28 11.83 -8.17
CA ILE A 81 5.08 10.39 -8.38
C ILE A 81 3.87 10.13 -9.27
N LEU A 82 2.73 10.80 -9.01
CA LEU A 82 1.49 10.62 -9.76
C LEU A 82 1.63 11.02 -11.23
N GLU A 83 2.49 12.01 -11.53
CA GLU A 83 2.76 12.49 -12.89
C GLU A 83 3.73 11.57 -13.65
N LEU A 84 4.70 10.98 -12.96
CA LEU A 84 5.79 10.21 -13.56
C LEU A 84 5.57 8.71 -13.62
N ALA A 85 4.67 8.18 -12.79
CA ALA A 85 4.38 6.76 -12.76
C ALA A 85 3.60 6.32 -14.01
N THR A 86 4.02 5.21 -14.61
CA THR A 86 3.27 4.55 -15.69
C THR A 86 2.01 3.86 -15.15
N TYR A 87 2.07 3.44 -13.90
CA TYR A 87 0.93 2.91 -13.15
C TYR A 87 1.08 3.22 -11.66
N TRP A 88 0.01 3.57 -11.03
CA TRP A 88 -0.09 3.67 -9.59
C TRP A 88 -1.50 3.32 -9.09
N HIS A 89 -1.56 2.81 -7.89
CA HIS A 89 -2.82 2.56 -7.21
C HIS A 89 -2.61 2.56 -5.69
N VAL A 90 -3.65 2.94 -4.95
CA VAL A 90 -3.69 2.75 -3.50
C VAL A 90 -4.93 1.97 -3.13
N SER A 91 -4.74 0.78 -2.58
CA SER A 91 -5.81 -0.10 -2.12
C SER A 91 -6.00 0.03 -0.61
N PHE A 92 -7.24 0.25 -0.17
CA PHE A 92 -7.60 0.27 1.25
C PHE A 92 -8.28 -1.04 1.65
N VAL A 93 -7.81 -1.64 2.75
CA VAL A 93 -8.43 -2.83 3.35
C VAL A 93 -8.91 -2.48 4.75
N SER A 94 -10.20 -2.69 4.99
CA SER A 94 -10.89 -2.20 6.19
C SER A 94 -10.46 -2.89 7.50
N ALA A 95 -10.70 -2.22 8.62
CA ALA A 95 -10.53 -2.78 9.96
C ALA A 95 -11.29 -4.11 10.13
N LYS A 96 -12.55 -4.19 9.67
CA LYS A 96 -13.36 -5.42 9.72
C LYS A 96 -12.72 -6.59 8.98
N PHE A 97 -12.07 -6.32 7.84
CA PHE A 97 -11.34 -7.37 7.10
C PHE A 97 -10.11 -7.83 7.89
N ILE A 98 -9.38 -6.89 8.50
CA ILE A 98 -8.19 -7.19 9.32
C ILE A 98 -8.58 -8.06 10.52
N ASP A 99 -9.66 -7.71 11.22
CA ASP A 99 -10.16 -8.48 12.36
C ASP A 99 -10.57 -9.90 11.97
N LYS A 100 -11.19 -10.05 10.79
CA LYS A 100 -11.65 -11.34 10.30
C LYS A 100 -10.52 -12.25 9.81
N PHE A 101 -9.49 -11.70 9.16
CA PHE A 101 -8.50 -12.47 8.39
C PHE A 101 -7.05 -12.22 8.77
N ASN A 102 -6.78 -11.40 9.74
CA ASN A 102 -5.51 -10.85 10.18
C ASN A 102 -4.86 -9.85 9.20
N ILE A 103 -3.83 -9.16 9.69
CA ILE A 103 -3.15 -8.09 8.96
C ILE A 103 -2.37 -8.59 7.74
N ASN A 104 -1.76 -9.78 7.81
CA ASN A 104 -1.00 -10.32 6.68
C ASN A 104 -1.91 -10.66 5.51
N GLN A 105 -3.06 -11.28 5.76
CA GLN A 105 -4.06 -11.57 4.72
C GLN A 105 -4.65 -10.28 4.14
N ALA A 106 -4.85 -9.26 4.97
CA ALA A 106 -5.30 -7.95 4.50
C ALA A 106 -4.28 -7.30 3.55
N ILE A 107 -2.98 -7.38 3.86
CA ILE A 107 -1.93 -6.87 2.99
C ILE A 107 -1.91 -7.63 1.66
N PHE A 108 -1.95 -8.95 1.67
CA PHE A 108 -1.97 -9.77 0.44
C PHE A 108 -3.21 -9.49 -0.42
N TYR A 109 -4.37 -9.33 0.22
CA TYR A 109 -5.59 -8.92 -0.46
C TYR A 109 -5.45 -7.53 -1.09
N GLY A 110 -4.85 -6.58 -0.36
CA GLY A 110 -4.59 -5.23 -0.84
C GLY A 110 -3.61 -5.18 -2.01
N ILE A 111 -2.52 -5.95 -1.97
CA ILE A 111 -1.57 -6.10 -3.09
C ILE A 111 -2.30 -6.58 -4.35
N ASN A 112 -3.12 -7.64 -4.21
CA ASN A 112 -3.89 -8.16 -5.33
C ASN A 112 -4.86 -7.12 -5.92
N ARG A 113 -5.52 -6.33 -5.07
CA ARG A 113 -6.42 -5.25 -5.53
C ARG A 113 -5.69 -4.07 -6.15
N ALA A 114 -4.45 -3.86 -5.77
CA ALA A 114 -3.65 -2.74 -6.27
C ALA A 114 -3.00 -3.03 -7.63
N LEU A 115 -2.95 -4.29 -8.08
CA LEU A 115 -2.49 -4.65 -9.41
C LEU A 115 -3.50 -4.23 -10.49
N PRO A 116 -3.05 -3.96 -11.75
CA PRO A 116 -3.94 -3.71 -12.86
C PRO A 116 -4.94 -4.86 -13.07
N LYS A 117 -6.20 -4.54 -13.38
CA LYS A 117 -7.27 -5.53 -13.46
C LYS A 117 -7.03 -6.64 -14.48
N HIS A 118 -6.37 -6.35 -15.59
CA HIS A 118 -6.02 -7.36 -16.59
C HIS A 118 -4.98 -8.38 -16.11
N LEU A 119 -4.20 -8.01 -15.07
CA LEU A 119 -3.26 -8.91 -14.40
C LEU A 119 -3.91 -9.67 -13.24
N THR A 120 -5.09 -9.25 -12.80
CA THR A 120 -5.82 -9.81 -11.64
C THR A 120 -6.77 -10.97 -11.98
N LYS A 121 -6.60 -11.66 -13.10
CA LYS A 121 -7.13 -13.05 -13.22
C LYS A 121 -6.56 -13.96 -12.14
N PHE A 122 -5.80 -13.40 -11.29
CA PHE A 122 -5.10 -13.83 -10.13
C PHE A 122 -6.01 -13.94 -8.91
N ARG A 123 -6.41 -15.15 -8.56
CA ARG A 123 -7.03 -15.45 -7.28
C ARG A 123 -6.01 -16.19 -6.42
N PRO A 124 -5.54 -15.63 -5.30
CA PRO A 124 -4.81 -16.44 -4.33
C PRO A 124 -5.71 -17.59 -3.89
N SER A 125 -5.21 -18.82 -3.90
CA SER A 125 -5.90 -19.95 -3.31
C SER A 125 -6.17 -19.65 -1.84
N GLY A 126 -7.40 -19.75 -1.43
CA GLY A 126 -7.88 -19.37 -0.11
C GLY A 126 -8.81 -18.15 -0.09
N LEU A 127 -8.82 -17.33 -1.14
CA LEU A 127 -9.75 -16.20 -1.30
C LEU A 127 -11.04 -16.57 -2.05
N GLN A 128 -11.23 -17.83 -2.45
CA GLN A 128 -12.43 -18.29 -3.15
C GLN A 128 -13.75 -18.02 -2.40
N TYR A 129 -13.69 -17.80 -1.09
CA TYR A 129 -14.86 -17.57 -0.24
C TYR A 129 -15.26 -16.10 -0.10
N PHE A 130 -14.56 -15.15 -0.74
CA PHE A 130 -14.72 -13.71 -0.45
C PHE A 130 -15.39 -12.87 -1.52
N LEU A 131 -15.79 -13.46 -2.64
CA LEU A 131 -16.56 -12.76 -3.66
C LEU A 131 -18.08 -12.93 -3.49
N GLY A 132 -18.54 -13.15 -2.27
CA GLY A 132 -19.91 -12.90 -1.88
C GLY A 132 -20.18 -11.38 -1.96
N THR A 133 -20.79 -10.99 -3.03
CA THR A 133 -21.61 -9.79 -3.26
C THR A 133 -21.81 -8.92 -2.04
N ASN A 134 -20.95 -7.89 -1.86
CA ASN A 134 -21.35 -6.60 -1.33
C ASN A 134 -20.29 -5.58 -1.71
N THR A 135 -20.45 -5.03 -2.91
CA THR A 135 -19.83 -3.77 -3.29
C THR A 135 -20.55 -2.66 -2.54
N SER A 136 -20.25 -2.49 -1.25
CA SER A 136 -20.55 -1.23 -0.60
C SER A 136 -19.70 -0.17 -1.31
N LYS A 137 -20.36 0.62 -2.14
CA LYS A 137 -19.83 1.82 -2.75
C LYS A 137 -19.38 2.76 -1.62
N HIS A 138 -18.11 2.70 -1.26
CA HIS A 138 -17.51 3.80 -0.54
C HIS A 138 -17.16 4.87 -1.57
N PRO A 139 -17.76 6.07 -1.49
CA PRO A 139 -17.41 7.18 -2.36
C PRO A 139 -16.13 7.83 -1.81
N ILE A 140 -14.99 7.20 -1.99
CA ILE A 140 -13.69 7.80 -1.71
C ILE A 140 -12.92 7.86 -3.02
N GLY A 141 -12.91 9.04 -3.57
CA GLY A 141 -12.24 9.38 -4.80
C GLY A 141 -13.23 9.51 -5.94
N LYS A 142 -13.50 10.75 -6.35
CA LYS A 142 -13.90 11.01 -7.73
C LYS A 142 -12.98 10.15 -8.58
N LYS A 143 -13.56 9.41 -9.53
CA LYS A 143 -12.82 8.83 -10.64
C LYS A 143 -11.92 9.93 -11.19
N THR A 144 -10.70 10.05 -10.70
CA THR A 144 -9.66 10.62 -11.50
C THR A 144 -9.56 9.65 -12.67
N LYS A 145 -10.09 10.05 -13.81
CA LYS A 145 -9.75 9.44 -15.07
C LYS A 145 -8.22 9.33 -15.00
N SER A 146 -7.70 8.11 -14.99
CA SER A 146 -6.32 7.89 -15.38
C SER A 146 -6.21 8.65 -16.69
N LYS A 147 -5.52 9.78 -16.70
CA LYS A 147 -5.06 10.38 -17.93
C LYS A 147 -4.15 9.30 -18.49
N GLU A 148 -4.65 8.58 -19.47
CA GLU A 148 -3.83 7.90 -20.44
C GLU A 148 -2.95 9.00 -21.03
N THR A 149 -1.77 9.16 -20.47
CA THR A 149 -0.75 9.97 -21.10
C THR A 149 -0.37 9.20 -22.35
N SER A 150 -0.92 9.63 -23.46
CA SER A 150 -0.67 9.15 -24.81
C SER A 150 0.76 9.50 -25.25
N ASN A 151 1.73 8.89 -24.62
CA ASN A 151 3.08 8.73 -25.17
C ASN A 151 3.28 7.22 -25.28
N GLY A 152 2.85 6.76 -26.49
CA GLY A 152 2.78 5.37 -26.84
C GLY A 152 4.14 4.69 -26.73
N GLU A 153 4.28 3.86 -25.73
CA GLU A 153 5.23 2.76 -25.70
C GLU A 153 4.59 1.56 -25.01
N ASP A 154 4.24 0.63 -25.80
CA ASP A 154 4.21 -0.84 -25.77
C ASP A 154 3.58 -1.61 -24.58
N TRP A 155 3.14 -0.98 -23.49
CA TRP A 155 2.49 -1.69 -22.38
C TRP A 155 0.95 -1.82 -22.54
N GLN A 156 0.36 -1.10 -23.53
CA GLN A 156 -1.09 -1.12 -23.81
C GLN A 156 -1.51 -2.18 -24.84
N LYS A 157 -0.56 -2.87 -25.47
CA LYS A 157 -0.92 -3.94 -26.40
C LYS A 157 -1.55 -5.10 -25.61
N PRO A 158 -2.71 -5.61 -26.07
CA PRO A 158 -3.30 -6.78 -25.44
C PRO A 158 -2.30 -7.93 -25.50
N ILE A 159 -2.13 -8.54 -24.33
CA ILE A 159 -1.25 -9.66 -24.08
C ILE A 159 -1.66 -10.83 -24.99
N THR A 160 -0.92 -11.07 -26.04
CA THR A 160 -1.04 -12.26 -26.88
C THR A 160 -0.05 -13.32 -26.38
N HIS A 161 -0.38 -14.60 -26.54
CA HIS A 161 0.36 -15.72 -25.93
C HIS A 161 1.82 -15.91 -26.32
N GLN A 162 2.41 -15.00 -27.08
CA GLN A 162 3.83 -15.04 -27.51
C GLN A 162 4.46 -13.65 -27.36
N GLY A 163 5.29 -13.47 -26.36
CA GLY A 163 6.11 -12.27 -26.18
C GLY A 163 5.78 -11.36 -25.00
N GLU A 164 4.90 -11.79 -24.10
CA GLU A 164 4.42 -10.98 -22.97
C GLU A 164 5.43 -10.86 -21.84
N ARG A 165 5.70 -9.61 -21.42
CA ARG A 165 6.41 -9.37 -20.18
C ARG A 165 5.51 -9.72 -18.99
N LYS A 166 5.92 -10.68 -18.19
CA LYS A 166 5.21 -11.06 -16.97
C LYS A 166 5.41 -10.00 -15.88
N PRO A 167 4.42 -9.74 -15.02
CA PRO A 167 4.60 -8.86 -13.87
C PRO A 167 5.59 -9.46 -12.88
N PHE A 168 6.49 -8.63 -12.35
CA PHE A 168 7.37 -8.95 -11.25
C PHE A 168 7.12 -7.97 -10.09
N LEU A 169 7.05 -8.48 -8.85
CA LEU A 169 6.65 -7.67 -7.70
C LEU A 169 7.85 -7.41 -6.79
N PHE A 170 8.05 -6.16 -6.42
CA PHE A 170 8.96 -5.75 -5.35
C PHE A 170 8.15 -5.31 -4.14
N LEU A 171 8.45 -5.88 -2.98
CA LEU A 171 7.71 -5.67 -1.75
C LEU A 171 8.64 -5.15 -0.67
N ASP A 172 8.25 -4.10 0.05
CA ASP A 172 8.93 -3.78 1.29
C ASP A 172 8.72 -4.88 2.33
N GLY A 173 9.75 -5.14 3.15
CA GLY A 173 9.67 -6.11 4.23
C GLY A 173 10.13 -7.52 3.89
N ASN A 174 9.64 -8.51 4.65
CA ASN A 174 10.02 -9.92 4.52
C ASN A 174 8.78 -10.79 4.36
N TYR A 175 8.13 -10.67 3.20
CA TYR A 175 6.93 -11.44 2.88
C TYR A 175 7.26 -12.76 2.18
N LYS A 176 6.56 -13.82 2.58
CA LYS A 176 6.53 -15.10 1.86
C LYS A 176 5.18 -15.22 1.16
N LEU A 177 5.08 -14.72 -0.06
CA LEU A 177 3.86 -14.82 -0.83
C LEU A 177 3.68 -16.25 -1.36
N LYS A 178 2.50 -16.82 -1.15
CA LYS A 178 2.07 -18.02 -1.89
C LYS A 178 1.36 -17.53 -3.16
N ILE A 179 2.08 -17.51 -4.27
CA ILE A 179 1.57 -17.00 -5.54
C ILE A 179 1.14 -18.18 -6.40
N GLN A 180 -0.10 -18.21 -6.85
CA GLN A 180 -0.67 -19.29 -7.67
C GLN A 180 -0.89 -18.92 -9.14
N THR A 181 -0.24 -17.90 -9.64
CA THR A 181 -0.55 -17.38 -10.97
C THR A 181 0.66 -16.95 -11.77
N PRO A 182 0.46 -16.61 -13.06
CA PRO A 182 1.53 -16.37 -14.00
C PRO A 182 2.19 -15.00 -13.81
N ILE A 183 2.65 -14.69 -12.59
CA ILE A 183 3.65 -13.63 -12.41
C ILE A 183 5.03 -14.22 -12.66
N GLY A 184 5.95 -13.39 -13.10
CA GLY A 184 7.36 -13.77 -13.30
C GLY A 184 8.07 -14.08 -12.00
N GLY A 185 7.60 -13.52 -10.89
CA GLY A 185 8.15 -13.71 -9.56
C GLY A 185 7.91 -12.52 -8.64
N TYR A 186 8.50 -12.59 -7.46
CA TYR A 186 8.54 -11.46 -6.52
C TYR A 186 9.85 -11.46 -5.74
N LEU A 187 10.19 -10.29 -5.22
CA LEU A 187 11.30 -10.10 -4.29
C LEU A 187 10.80 -9.26 -3.10
N SER A 188 10.97 -9.81 -1.89
CA SER A 188 10.78 -9.06 -0.65
C SER A 188 12.11 -8.48 -0.21
N ILE A 189 12.14 -7.17 0.02
CA ILE A 189 13.34 -6.42 0.32
C ILE A 189 13.16 -5.75 1.69
N PRO A 190 13.81 -6.26 2.75
CA PRO A 190 13.78 -5.61 4.05
C PRO A 190 14.29 -4.18 3.97
N LYS A 191 13.52 -3.21 4.46
CA LYS A 191 13.76 -1.76 4.33
C LYS A 191 13.84 -1.31 2.86
N GLY A 192 13.06 -1.94 2.00
CA GLY A 192 12.98 -1.62 0.58
C GLY A 192 12.54 -0.18 0.34
N ASP A 193 11.68 0.36 1.20
CA ASP A 193 11.23 1.75 1.23
C ASP A 193 12.38 2.78 1.38
N ASP A 194 13.53 2.37 1.92
CA ASP A 194 14.73 3.18 2.06
C ASP A 194 15.83 2.85 1.02
N LEU A 195 15.70 1.71 0.36
CA LEU A 195 16.71 1.19 -0.56
C LEU A 195 16.32 1.36 -2.04
N VAL A 196 15.06 1.11 -2.37
CA VAL A 196 14.54 1.01 -3.73
C VAL A 196 13.59 2.18 -4.02
N PRO A 197 13.93 3.11 -4.91
CA PRO A 197 13.14 4.30 -5.17
C PRO A 197 11.67 4.03 -5.56
N SER A 198 11.39 2.96 -6.29
CA SER A 198 10.02 2.60 -6.65
C SER A 198 9.20 2.10 -5.44
N ILE A 199 9.84 1.40 -4.48
CA ILE A 199 9.20 1.04 -3.20
C ILE A 199 9.01 2.30 -2.34
N SER A 200 10.01 3.20 -2.28
CA SER A 200 9.88 4.51 -1.60
C SER A 200 8.69 5.31 -2.13
N ALA A 201 8.49 5.31 -3.44
CA ALA A 201 7.35 5.97 -4.07
C ALA A 201 6.02 5.33 -3.64
N ALA A 202 5.93 4.00 -3.61
CA ALA A 202 4.76 3.27 -3.12
C ALA A 202 4.47 3.59 -1.64
N SER A 203 5.51 3.70 -0.80
CA SER A 203 5.44 4.11 0.61
C SER A 203 4.81 5.49 0.77
N ILE A 204 5.27 6.48 -0.01
CA ILE A 204 4.74 7.84 0.01
C ILE A 204 3.25 7.85 -0.37
N LEU A 205 2.85 7.10 -1.41
CA LEU A 205 1.45 7.00 -1.79
C LEU A 205 0.62 6.35 -0.68
N ALA A 206 1.02 5.19 -0.17
CA ALA A 206 0.31 4.51 0.90
C ALA A 206 0.13 5.42 2.12
N LYS A 207 1.22 6.09 2.55
CA LYS A 207 1.23 6.97 3.72
C LYS A 207 0.35 8.19 3.55
N THR A 208 0.52 8.94 2.46
CA THR A 208 -0.20 10.21 2.29
C THR A 208 -1.70 9.99 2.09
N TYR A 209 -2.12 9.01 1.29
CA TYR A 209 -3.53 8.70 1.11
C TYR A 209 -4.18 8.16 2.38
N ARG A 210 -3.44 7.37 3.19
CA ARG A 210 -3.95 6.90 4.46
C ARG A 210 -4.09 8.02 5.49
N ASP A 211 -3.14 8.93 5.55
CA ASP A 211 -3.19 10.06 6.47
C ASP A 211 -4.40 10.96 6.15
N GLU A 212 -4.65 11.28 4.88
CA GLU A 212 -5.85 12.01 4.44
C GLU A 212 -7.15 11.26 4.79
N TYR A 213 -7.15 9.92 4.70
CA TYR A 213 -8.29 9.12 5.13
C TYR A 213 -8.54 9.31 6.63
N MET A 214 -7.50 9.23 7.46
CA MET A 214 -7.63 9.36 8.92
C MET A 214 -8.04 10.78 9.34
N GLU A 215 -7.59 11.83 8.65
CA GLU A 215 -8.03 13.21 8.85
C GLU A 215 -9.53 13.38 8.59
N ARG A 216 -10.05 12.78 7.52
CA ARG A 216 -11.49 12.76 7.27
C ARG A 216 -12.27 11.98 8.31
N MET A 217 -11.69 10.91 8.84
CA MET A 217 -12.33 10.13 9.91
C MET A 217 -12.36 10.87 11.24
N ASP A 218 -11.44 11.79 11.49
CA ASP A 218 -11.45 12.66 12.67
C ASP A 218 -12.71 13.51 12.73
N GLY A 219 -13.11 14.10 11.60
CA GLY A 219 -14.37 14.85 11.50
C GLY A 219 -15.62 13.96 11.63
N LYS A 220 -15.54 12.69 11.24
CA LYS A 220 -16.66 11.76 11.33
C LYS A 220 -16.81 11.14 12.73
N TYR A 221 -15.71 10.98 13.44
CA TYR A 221 -15.63 10.42 14.77
C TYR A 221 -14.85 11.37 15.69
N PRO A 222 -15.48 12.49 16.11
CA PRO A 222 -14.78 13.49 16.91
C PRO A 222 -14.41 12.95 18.29
N GLY A 223 -13.34 13.50 18.85
CA GLY A 223 -12.85 13.14 20.19
C GLY A 223 -11.82 12.02 20.23
N TYR A 224 -11.64 11.25 19.17
CA TYR A 224 -10.59 10.23 19.10
C TYR A 224 -9.21 10.78 18.74
N GLY A 225 -9.10 11.95 18.08
CA GLY A 225 -7.84 12.57 17.69
C GLY A 225 -7.16 11.91 16.48
N PHE A 226 -7.94 11.32 15.57
CA PHE A 226 -7.42 10.61 14.40
C PHE A 226 -6.60 11.49 13.45
N ALA A 227 -6.89 12.79 13.37
CA ALA A 227 -6.12 13.74 12.58
C ALA A 227 -4.68 13.87 13.09
N LYS A 228 -4.44 13.72 14.40
CA LYS A 228 -3.13 13.86 15.02
C LYS A 228 -2.31 12.57 14.91
N HIS A 229 -2.81 11.50 15.50
CA HIS A 229 -2.06 10.25 15.62
C HIS A 229 -2.35 9.22 14.51
N LYS A 230 -3.21 9.55 13.54
CA LYS A 230 -3.53 8.71 12.38
C LYS A 230 -3.94 7.27 12.74
N GLY A 231 -4.53 7.08 13.93
CA GLY A 231 -4.98 5.79 14.45
C GLY A 231 -3.89 4.94 15.12
N TYR A 232 -2.67 5.44 15.29
CA TYR A 232 -1.64 4.76 16.07
C TYR A 232 -2.02 4.73 17.56
N GLY A 233 -1.56 3.68 18.27
CA GLY A 233 -1.86 3.45 19.68
C GLY A 233 -1.06 4.32 20.63
N THR A 234 -1.11 5.64 20.44
CA THR A 234 -0.58 6.64 21.38
C THR A 234 -1.39 6.63 22.67
N GLU A 235 -0.84 7.17 23.76
CA GLU A 235 -1.60 7.23 25.02
C GLU A 235 -2.89 8.05 24.88
N GLU A 236 -2.82 9.18 24.15
CA GLU A 236 -3.97 9.99 23.82
C GLU A 236 -5.09 9.19 23.13
N HIS A 237 -4.73 8.31 22.18
CA HIS A 237 -5.70 7.44 21.50
C HIS A 237 -6.28 6.37 22.46
N ARG A 238 -5.44 5.80 23.33
CA ARG A 238 -5.89 4.83 24.34
C ARG A 238 -6.84 5.46 25.37
N GLU A 239 -6.55 6.68 25.81
CA GLU A 239 -7.44 7.45 26.68
C GLU A 239 -8.77 7.77 26.01
N ALA A 240 -8.75 8.18 24.75
CA ALA A 240 -9.97 8.38 23.97
C ALA A 240 -10.80 7.09 23.87
N LEU A 241 -10.15 5.94 23.66
CA LEU A 241 -10.82 4.62 23.64
C LEU A 241 -11.44 4.25 24.99
N ARG A 242 -10.77 4.56 26.13
CA ARG A 242 -11.34 4.33 27.48
C ARG A 242 -12.58 5.19 27.74
N LYS A 243 -12.59 6.41 27.22
CA LYS A 243 -13.71 7.37 27.43
C LYS A 243 -14.87 7.16 26.47
N LEU A 244 -14.59 6.92 25.19
CA LEU A 244 -15.59 6.93 24.11
C LEU A 244 -15.96 5.52 23.62
N GLY A 245 -15.22 4.50 24.07
CA GLY A 245 -15.38 3.14 23.56
C GLY A 245 -14.80 2.95 22.17
N ILE A 246 -15.21 1.88 21.51
CA ILE A 246 -14.71 1.46 20.20
C ILE A 246 -15.61 2.02 19.09
N SER A 247 -15.03 2.75 18.12
CA SER A 247 -15.74 3.21 16.92
C SER A 247 -15.72 2.14 15.82
N PRO A 248 -16.59 2.25 14.78
CA PRO A 248 -16.67 1.29 13.67
C PRO A 248 -15.39 1.12 12.82
N ILE A 249 -14.42 2.01 12.97
CA ILE A 249 -13.14 1.93 12.24
C ILE A 249 -12.00 1.36 13.09
N HIS A 250 -12.22 1.05 14.37
CA HIS A 250 -11.22 0.39 15.21
C HIS A 250 -11.07 -1.08 14.82
N ARG A 251 -9.87 -1.61 15.06
CA ARG A 251 -9.53 -3.02 14.89
C ARG A 251 -9.68 -3.72 16.22
N LEU A 252 -10.76 -4.47 16.39
CA LEU A 252 -11.08 -5.14 17.66
C LEU A 252 -9.93 -6.03 18.12
N SER A 253 -9.33 -6.77 17.19
CA SER A 253 -8.19 -7.66 17.45
C SER A 253 -6.91 -6.94 17.92
N PHE A 254 -6.85 -5.61 17.77
CA PHE A 254 -5.71 -4.80 18.20
C PHE A 254 -6.00 -4.04 19.50
N CYS A 255 -7.25 -4.07 19.98
CA CYS A 255 -7.71 -3.34 21.15
C CYS A 255 -7.90 -4.23 22.40
N ASP A 256 -7.29 -5.42 22.45
CA ASP A 256 -7.41 -6.38 23.56
C ASP A 256 -6.96 -5.84 24.92
N PHE A 257 -6.16 -4.76 24.94
CA PHE A 257 -5.76 -4.09 26.17
C PHE A 257 -6.95 -3.53 26.96
N LEU A 258 -8.04 -3.12 26.30
CA LEU A 258 -9.25 -2.63 26.98
C LEU A 258 -9.91 -3.71 27.82
N ARG A 259 -9.91 -4.96 27.37
CA ARG A 259 -10.45 -6.10 28.14
C ARG A 259 -9.60 -6.42 29.37
N ARG A 260 -8.26 -6.28 29.22
CA ARG A 260 -7.32 -6.56 30.33
C ARG A 260 -7.37 -5.51 31.42
N GLU A 261 -7.76 -4.28 31.08
CA GLU A 261 -7.90 -3.16 32.01
C GLU A 261 -9.28 -3.12 32.69
N GLY A 262 -10.17 -4.11 32.48
CA GLY A 262 -11.49 -4.19 33.10
C GLY A 262 -12.54 -3.24 32.54
N SER A 263 -12.20 -2.49 31.48
CA SER A 263 -13.16 -1.70 30.73
C SER A 263 -13.84 -2.61 29.70
N GLU A 264 -15.05 -3.11 29.98
CA GLU A 264 -15.86 -3.72 28.92
C GLU A 264 -16.12 -2.66 27.84
N PRO A 265 -15.70 -2.90 26.60
CA PRO A 265 -16.04 -1.97 25.54
C PRO A 265 -17.54 -2.02 25.34
N SER A 266 -18.24 -0.91 25.56
CA SER A 266 -19.63 -0.80 25.17
C SER A 266 -19.69 -1.03 23.66
N LEU A 267 -20.15 -2.22 23.28
CA LEU A 267 -20.39 -2.60 21.90
C LEU A 267 -21.60 -1.79 21.43
N PHE A 268 -21.32 -0.71 20.68
CA PHE A 268 -22.30 0.05 19.90
C PHE A 268 -23.42 0.72 20.69
N SER A 269 -23.26 1.97 21.05
CA SER A 269 -24.38 2.89 21.07
C SER A 269 -24.78 3.17 19.60
N ASN A 270 -26.02 2.90 19.28
CA ASN A 270 -26.67 2.99 17.98
C ASN A 270 -26.37 4.28 17.18
#